data_bed36e5599574194eba4890358726cf0
#
_entry.id   bed36e5599574194eba4890358726cf0
#
_cell.length_a   1.000
_cell.length_b   1.000
_cell.length_c   1.000
_cell.angle_alpha   90.00
_cell.angle_beta   90.00
_cell.angle_gamma   90.00
#
_symmetry.space_group_name_H-M   'P 1'
#
loop_
_entity.id
_entity.type
_entity.pdbx_description
1 polymer ?
#
loop_
_entity_poly.entity_id
_entity_poly.type
_entity_poly.pdbx_seq_one_letter_code
_entity_poly.pdbx_strand_id
1 'polypeptide(L)'
;MIISASRRTDIPTYYSEWLFNRIKAGYVLVRNPMNAHQISKIPLNPDVVDGIVFWTKNPIPMLEKLDMLRDYMYYFQFTLNSYAQDVETHIPSKQSHVIPAFKKLSDLIGPNRVIWRYDPILLNDTYTPEYHIRYFEKIAKELSPYTKKCTISFIDFYRNTSRNVSGLALHDFPQKVQRSLAKELAAIAHSYGLQIDTCAEGIE
;
A
#
# COMPACT_ATOMS: atom_id res chain seq x y z
N MET A 1 -8.20 -16.56 -11.70
CA MET A 1 -8.89 -15.46 -10.93
C MET A 1 -7.86 -14.69 -10.13
N ILE A 2 -7.89 -13.35 -10.16
CA ILE A 2 -7.00 -12.51 -9.31
C ILE A 2 -7.75 -12.11 -8.03
N ILE A 3 -7.10 -12.29 -6.88
CA ILE A 3 -7.64 -11.93 -5.57
C ILE A 3 -6.99 -10.65 -5.07
N SER A 4 -7.78 -9.59 -4.86
CA SER A 4 -7.34 -8.41 -4.12
C SER A 4 -7.64 -8.62 -2.63
N ALA A 5 -6.61 -8.97 -1.87
CA ALA A 5 -6.69 -9.19 -0.44
C ALA A 5 -6.41 -7.87 0.29
N SER A 6 -7.31 -7.33 1.07
CA SER A 6 -7.19 -6.07 1.82
C SER A 6 -8.02 -4.90 1.30
N ARG A 7 -9.01 -5.14 0.45
CA ARG A 7 -9.86 -4.04 -0.04
C ARG A 7 -10.70 -3.37 1.06
N ARG A 8 -11.04 -4.10 2.12
CA ARG A 8 -11.90 -3.60 3.22
C ARG A 8 -11.13 -3.35 4.51
N THR A 9 -9.99 -4.00 4.65
CA THR A 9 -9.11 -3.92 5.82
C THR A 9 -7.72 -4.38 5.43
N ASP A 10 -6.71 -4.02 6.20
CA ASP A 10 -5.34 -4.53 6.02
C ASP A 10 -5.26 -5.97 6.54
N ILE A 11 -5.45 -6.94 5.63
CA ILE A 11 -5.45 -8.37 5.97
C ILE A 11 -4.07 -8.83 6.48
N PRO A 12 -2.94 -8.48 5.84
CA PRO A 12 -1.62 -8.81 6.37
C PRO A 12 -1.40 -8.33 7.80
N THR A 13 -1.87 -7.13 8.15
CA THR A 13 -1.70 -6.56 9.48
C THR A 13 -2.62 -7.20 10.53
N TYR A 14 -3.92 -7.34 10.22
CA TYR A 14 -4.92 -7.64 11.26
C TYR A 14 -5.55 -9.02 11.14
N TYR A 15 -5.48 -9.67 9.97
CA TYR A 15 -6.22 -10.88 9.66
C TYR A 15 -5.37 -11.95 8.96
N SER A 16 -4.05 -11.92 9.12
CA SER A 16 -3.15 -12.91 8.49
C SER A 16 -3.49 -14.35 8.88
N GLU A 17 -3.72 -14.62 10.18
CA GLU A 17 -4.14 -15.94 10.67
C GLU A 17 -5.45 -16.42 10.05
N TRP A 18 -6.44 -15.53 10.00
CA TRP A 18 -7.72 -15.85 9.37
C TRP A 18 -7.54 -16.19 7.89
N LEU A 19 -6.71 -15.41 7.16
CA LEU A 19 -6.45 -15.68 5.74
C LEU A 19 -5.82 -17.06 5.55
N PHE A 20 -4.78 -17.39 6.30
CA PHE A 20 -4.12 -18.68 6.20
C PHE A 20 -5.06 -19.84 6.54
N ASN A 21 -5.96 -19.66 7.51
CA ASN A 21 -7.01 -20.64 7.79
C ASN A 21 -8.00 -20.78 6.62
N ARG A 22 -8.28 -19.70 5.87
CA ARG A 22 -9.12 -19.78 4.67
C ARG A 22 -8.41 -20.44 3.50
N ILE A 23 -7.12 -20.18 3.34
CA ILE A 23 -6.28 -20.88 2.35
C ILE A 23 -6.25 -22.38 2.61
N LYS A 24 -6.02 -22.80 3.86
CA LYS A 24 -6.11 -24.22 4.24
C LYS A 24 -7.48 -24.84 3.98
N ALA A 25 -8.55 -24.09 4.21
CA ALA A 25 -9.92 -24.55 3.96
C ALA A 25 -10.27 -24.58 2.45
N GLY A 26 -9.46 -23.95 1.58
CA GLY A 26 -9.65 -23.90 0.14
C GLY A 26 -10.75 -22.96 -0.33
N TYR A 27 -11.38 -22.16 0.55
CA TYR A 27 -12.39 -21.17 0.16
C TYR A 27 -12.58 -20.08 1.21
N VAL A 28 -13.19 -18.98 0.77
CA VAL A 28 -13.69 -17.90 1.63
C VAL A 28 -15.13 -17.54 1.26
N LEU A 29 -15.92 -17.17 2.26
CA LEU A 29 -17.26 -16.62 2.08
C LEU A 29 -17.19 -15.10 2.14
N VAL A 30 -17.64 -14.44 1.09
CA VAL A 30 -17.64 -12.97 0.98
C VAL A 30 -19.08 -12.48 0.89
N ARG A 31 -19.49 -11.68 1.88
CA ARG A 31 -20.80 -11.03 1.88
C ARG A 31 -20.78 -9.80 0.98
N ASN A 32 -21.78 -9.65 0.12
CA ASN A 32 -21.97 -8.45 -0.67
C ASN A 32 -22.26 -7.25 0.26
N PRO A 33 -21.48 -6.14 0.19
CA PRO A 33 -21.70 -4.98 1.05
C PRO A 33 -23.01 -4.25 0.77
N MET A 34 -23.55 -4.37 -0.45
CA MET A 34 -24.79 -3.73 -0.87
C MET A 34 -26.04 -4.62 -0.61
N ASN A 35 -25.83 -5.92 -0.41
CA ASN A 35 -26.89 -6.87 -0.14
C ASN A 35 -26.44 -7.94 0.86
N ALA A 36 -26.81 -7.79 2.12
CA ALA A 36 -26.39 -8.67 3.21
C ALA A 36 -26.84 -10.15 3.04
N HIS A 37 -27.87 -10.40 2.24
CA HIS A 37 -28.38 -11.76 1.96
C HIS A 37 -27.59 -12.47 0.86
N GLN A 38 -26.79 -11.75 0.09
CA GLN A 38 -25.97 -12.32 -0.97
C GLN A 38 -24.57 -12.65 -0.44
N ILE A 39 -24.25 -13.94 -0.40
CA ILE A 39 -22.95 -14.47 0.02
C ILE A 39 -22.35 -15.23 -1.15
N SER A 40 -21.12 -14.87 -1.54
CA SER A 40 -20.35 -15.58 -2.57
C SER A 40 -19.33 -16.50 -1.91
N LYS A 41 -19.26 -17.74 -2.37
CA LYS A 41 -18.18 -18.67 -2.02
C LYS A 41 -17.09 -18.55 -3.07
N ILE A 42 -15.92 -18.07 -2.65
CA ILE A 42 -14.76 -17.85 -3.51
C ILE A 42 -13.76 -18.99 -3.26
N PRO A 43 -13.44 -19.82 -4.26
CA PRO A 43 -12.39 -20.82 -4.12
C PRO A 43 -11.03 -20.17 -3.99
N LEU A 44 -10.16 -20.76 -3.18
CA LEU A 44 -8.82 -20.27 -2.92
C LEU A 44 -7.74 -21.28 -3.32
N ASN A 45 -8.08 -22.34 -4.07
CA ASN A 45 -7.10 -23.33 -4.49
C ASN A 45 -6.11 -22.74 -5.52
N PRO A 46 -4.82 -23.11 -5.50
CA PRO A 46 -3.81 -22.57 -6.40
C PRO A 46 -4.14 -22.72 -7.89
N ASP A 47 -4.83 -23.78 -8.28
CA ASP A 47 -5.23 -24.09 -9.67
C ASP A 47 -6.29 -23.12 -10.23
N VAL A 48 -7.02 -22.40 -9.39
CA VAL A 48 -8.04 -21.42 -9.81
C VAL A 48 -7.66 -19.98 -9.50
N VAL A 49 -6.59 -19.77 -8.74
CA VAL A 49 -6.09 -18.43 -8.35
C VAL A 49 -4.84 -18.10 -9.17
N ASP A 50 -4.97 -17.20 -10.14
CA ASP A 50 -3.85 -16.72 -10.97
C ASP A 50 -2.89 -15.82 -10.17
N GLY A 51 -3.38 -15.14 -9.14
CA GLY A 51 -2.54 -14.31 -8.30
C GLY A 51 -3.28 -13.66 -7.14
N ILE A 52 -2.52 -13.29 -6.10
CA ILE A 52 -3.02 -12.59 -4.92
C ILE A 52 -2.27 -11.26 -4.77
N VAL A 53 -3.02 -10.18 -4.65
CA VAL A 53 -2.47 -8.84 -4.38
C VAL A 53 -2.77 -8.49 -2.93
N PHE A 54 -1.70 -8.29 -2.15
CA PHE A 54 -1.80 -7.83 -0.77
C PHE A 54 -1.57 -6.31 -0.70
N TRP A 55 -2.44 -5.62 0.03
CA TRP A 55 -2.30 -4.20 0.34
C TRP A 55 -2.07 -4.06 1.83
N THR A 56 -0.98 -3.45 2.23
CA THR A 56 -0.63 -3.38 3.65
C THR A 56 0.24 -2.18 3.98
N LYS A 57 0.13 -1.74 5.24
CA LYS A 57 1.08 -0.80 5.88
C LYS A 57 2.02 -1.52 6.86
N ASN A 58 1.71 -2.78 7.23
CA ASN A 58 2.52 -3.56 8.16
C ASN A 58 2.35 -5.07 7.93
N PRO A 59 3.20 -5.73 7.14
CA PRO A 59 3.09 -7.16 6.88
C PRO A 59 3.70 -8.04 7.98
N ILE A 60 4.28 -7.48 9.05
CA ILE A 60 5.02 -8.23 10.08
C ILE A 60 4.28 -9.48 10.56
N PRO A 61 2.96 -9.44 10.88
CA PRO A 61 2.25 -10.62 11.37
C PRO A 61 2.15 -11.77 10.34
N MET A 62 2.40 -11.47 9.07
CA MET A 62 2.28 -12.43 7.96
C MET A 62 3.63 -13.06 7.57
N LEU A 63 4.75 -12.39 7.87
CA LEU A 63 6.07 -12.73 7.31
C LEU A 63 6.50 -14.17 7.61
N GLU A 64 6.25 -14.68 8.82
CA GLU A 64 6.68 -16.02 9.23
C GLU A 64 5.90 -17.15 8.56
N LYS A 65 4.78 -16.83 7.90
CA LYS A 65 3.87 -17.80 7.28
C LYS A 65 3.79 -17.69 5.76
N LEU A 66 4.69 -16.90 5.15
CA LEU A 66 4.69 -16.74 3.68
C LEU A 66 4.93 -18.05 2.93
N ASP A 67 5.60 -19.03 3.53
CA ASP A 67 5.77 -20.37 2.95
C ASP A 67 4.45 -21.06 2.64
N MET A 68 3.37 -20.72 3.33
CA MET A 68 2.03 -21.25 3.04
C MET A 68 1.46 -20.73 1.71
N LEU A 69 2.07 -19.71 1.11
CA LEU A 69 1.72 -19.14 -0.19
C LEU A 69 2.65 -19.60 -1.32
N ARG A 70 3.55 -20.56 -1.07
CA ARG A 70 4.57 -21.00 -2.05
C ARG A 70 3.97 -21.48 -3.38
N ASP A 71 2.76 -22.01 -3.35
CA ASP A 71 2.05 -22.52 -4.54
C ASP A 71 1.22 -21.43 -5.25
N TYR A 72 1.28 -20.18 -4.78
CA TYR A 72 0.55 -19.04 -5.33
C TYR A 72 1.51 -18.01 -5.94
N MET A 73 1.07 -17.41 -7.03
CA MET A 73 1.66 -16.14 -7.47
C MET A 73 1.07 -15.03 -6.62
N TYR A 74 1.92 -14.20 -6.01
CA TYR A 74 1.47 -13.07 -5.20
C TYR A 74 2.48 -11.95 -5.16
N TYR A 75 2.01 -10.74 -4.87
CA TYR A 75 2.86 -9.58 -4.61
C TYR A 75 2.21 -8.64 -3.58
N PHE A 76 3.02 -7.73 -3.05
CA PHE A 76 2.58 -6.76 -2.07
C PHE A 76 2.59 -5.35 -2.64
N GLN A 77 1.51 -4.63 -2.39
CA GLN A 77 1.40 -3.18 -2.46
C GLN A 77 1.67 -2.66 -1.05
N PHE A 78 2.89 -2.26 -0.76
CA PHE A 78 3.30 -1.88 0.59
C PHE A 78 3.29 -0.36 0.74
N THR A 79 2.32 0.17 1.48
CA THR A 79 2.20 1.60 1.72
C THR A 79 3.17 2.05 2.81
N LEU A 80 4.06 2.96 2.46
CA LEU A 80 4.99 3.62 3.36
C LEU A 80 5.07 5.10 3.02
N ASN A 81 4.41 5.92 3.84
CA ASN A 81 4.37 7.37 3.75
C ASN A 81 5.30 8.00 4.78
N SER A 82 5.49 9.32 4.66
CA SER A 82 6.31 10.11 5.59
C SER A 82 5.53 10.68 6.79
N TYR A 83 4.21 10.48 6.87
CA TYR A 83 3.36 11.08 7.90
C TYR A 83 3.74 10.65 9.31
N ALA A 84 3.53 11.55 10.26
CA ALA A 84 3.65 11.26 11.68
C ALA A 84 2.35 10.61 12.24
N GLN A 85 2.28 10.46 13.55
CA GLN A 85 1.13 9.81 14.21
C GLN A 85 -0.17 10.63 14.16
N ASP A 86 -0.11 11.90 13.80
CA ASP A 86 -1.29 12.75 13.58
C ASP A 86 -2.14 12.27 12.38
N VAL A 87 -1.49 11.68 11.37
CA VAL A 87 -2.17 11.09 10.19
C VAL A 87 -2.20 9.55 10.27
N GLU A 88 -1.15 8.93 10.76
CA GLU A 88 -0.98 7.47 10.81
C GLU A 88 -0.88 6.96 12.25
N THR A 89 -1.96 7.14 13.02
CA THR A 89 -2.03 6.90 14.47
C THR A 89 -1.65 5.49 14.92
N HIS A 90 -1.90 4.48 14.09
CA HIS A 90 -1.70 3.06 14.45
C HIS A 90 -0.51 2.42 13.74
N ILE A 91 0.27 3.20 12.99
CA ILE A 91 1.46 2.68 12.31
C ILE A 91 2.65 2.70 13.29
N PRO A 92 3.38 1.58 13.43
CA PRO A 92 4.60 1.55 14.23
C PRO A 92 5.66 2.52 13.71
N SER A 93 6.69 2.77 14.51
CA SER A 93 7.83 3.58 14.08
C SER A 93 8.36 3.13 12.71
N LYS A 94 8.37 4.04 11.76
CA LYS A 94 8.79 3.74 10.39
C LYS A 94 10.25 3.30 10.33
N GLN A 95 11.12 4.00 11.06
CA GLN A 95 12.55 3.73 11.05
C GLN A 95 12.91 2.40 11.71
N SER A 96 12.28 2.07 12.84
CA SER A 96 12.66 0.88 13.61
C SER A 96 11.81 -0.37 13.31
N HIS A 97 10.66 -0.22 12.63
CA HIS A 97 9.76 -1.34 12.36
C HIS A 97 9.33 -1.46 10.89
N VAL A 98 8.79 -0.37 10.30
CA VAL A 98 8.14 -0.48 8.98
C VAL A 98 9.17 -0.63 7.86
N ILE A 99 10.24 0.18 7.86
CA ILE A 99 11.33 0.06 6.87
C ILE A 99 12.05 -1.29 7.00
N PRO A 100 12.45 -1.76 8.20
CA PRO A 100 12.98 -3.10 8.36
C PRO A 100 12.04 -4.22 7.88
N ALA A 101 10.72 -4.08 8.13
CA ALA A 101 9.72 -5.04 7.64
C ALA A 101 9.63 -5.05 6.11
N PHE A 102 9.71 -3.89 5.47
CA PHE A 102 9.75 -3.77 4.01
C PHE A 102 10.97 -4.51 3.44
N LYS A 103 12.17 -4.24 4.00
CA LYS A 103 13.42 -4.88 3.61
C LYS A 103 13.35 -6.39 3.79
N LYS A 104 12.89 -6.86 4.96
CA LYS A 104 12.71 -8.29 5.25
C LYS A 104 11.73 -8.96 4.28
N LEU A 105 10.60 -8.33 3.98
CA LEU A 105 9.64 -8.85 3.00
C LEU A 105 10.29 -8.98 1.62
N SER A 106 11.01 -7.95 1.17
CA SER A 106 11.71 -7.98 -0.11
C SER A 106 12.80 -9.07 -0.17
N ASP A 107 13.56 -9.26 0.90
CA ASP A 107 14.56 -10.33 0.99
C ASP A 107 13.93 -11.73 0.88
N LEU A 108 12.71 -11.90 1.42
CA LEU A 108 11.97 -13.16 1.38
C LEU A 108 11.36 -13.48 0.01
N ILE A 109 10.79 -12.46 -0.67
CA ILE A 109 10.00 -12.72 -1.90
C ILE A 109 10.58 -12.08 -3.16
N GLY A 110 11.63 -11.28 -3.02
CA GLY A 110 12.29 -10.56 -4.11
C GLY A 110 11.71 -9.15 -4.38
N PRO A 111 12.56 -8.21 -4.84
CA PRO A 111 12.20 -6.80 -5.00
C PRO A 111 11.16 -6.53 -6.10
N ASN A 112 10.97 -7.46 -7.03
CA ASN A 112 9.94 -7.34 -8.07
C ASN A 112 8.52 -7.61 -7.55
N ARG A 113 8.39 -8.23 -6.38
CA ARG A 113 7.11 -8.58 -5.77
C ARG A 113 6.71 -7.68 -4.60
N VAL A 114 7.49 -6.64 -4.32
CA VAL A 114 7.16 -5.62 -3.31
C VAL A 114 7.12 -4.26 -4.00
N ILE A 115 5.93 -3.73 -4.21
CA ILE A 115 5.72 -2.41 -4.81
C ILE A 115 5.57 -1.40 -3.66
N TRP A 116 6.42 -0.38 -3.65
CA TRP A 116 6.27 0.72 -2.71
C TRP A 116 5.11 1.62 -3.12
N ARG A 117 4.22 1.93 -2.19
CA ARG A 117 3.17 2.93 -2.36
C ARG A 117 3.45 4.13 -1.48
N TYR A 118 3.59 5.29 -2.10
CA TYR A 118 3.61 6.59 -1.42
C TYR A 118 2.24 7.24 -1.62
N ASP A 119 1.27 6.84 -0.81
CA ASP A 119 -0.15 6.95 -1.10
C ASP A 119 -1.01 6.97 0.19
N PRO A 120 -1.94 7.94 0.33
CA PRO A 120 -2.13 9.13 -0.50
C PRO A 120 -1.17 10.27 -0.13
N ILE A 121 -0.89 11.18 -1.07
CA ILE A 121 -0.24 12.46 -0.83
C ILE A 121 -1.31 13.47 -0.45
N LEU A 122 -1.17 14.11 0.70
CA LEU A 122 -2.03 15.19 1.19
C LEU A 122 -1.21 16.45 1.48
N LEU A 123 -1.81 17.62 1.38
CA LEU A 123 -1.16 18.88 1.73
C LEU A 123 -1.86 19.57 2.91
N ASN A 124 -1.06 20.09 3.82
CA ASN A 124 -1.45 21.03 4.87
C ASN A 124 -0.23 21.88 5.27
N ASP A 125 -0.31 22.66 6.35
CA ASP A 125 0.80 23.51 6.79
C ASP A 125 2.06 22.73 7.20
N THR A 126 1.92 21.47 7.61
CA THR A 126 3.04 20.59 7.97
C THR A 126 3.55 19.80 6.79
N TYR A 127 2.64 19.24 6.01
CA TYR A 127 2.94 18.35 4.87
C TYR A 127 2.87 19.13 3.56
N THR A 128 3.88 19.99 3.33
CA THR A 128 4.01 20.83 2.13
C THR A 128 4.60 20.03 0.96
N PRO A 129 4.58 20.55 -0.29
CA PRO A 129 5.31 19.93 -1.40
C PRO A 129 6.78 19.67 -1.10
N GLU A 130 7.48 20.64 -0.46
CA GLU A 130 8.89 20.53 -0.07
C GLU A 130 9.12 19.45 0.98
N TYR A 131 8.16 19.29 1.92
CA TYR A 131 8.16 18.19 2.86
C TYR A 131 8.12 16.84 2.13
N HIS A 132 7.19 16.68 1.19
CA HIS A 132 7.06 15.45 0.43
C HIS A 132 8.30 15.15 -0.40
N ILE A 133 8.87 16.13 -1.12
CA ILE A 133 10.11 15.98 -1.90
C ILE A 133 11.23 15.46 -0.99
N ARG A 134 11.48 16.14 0.12
CA ARG A 134 12.56 15.79 1.06
C ARG A 134 12.41 14.39 1.65
N TYR A 135 11.21 14.03 2.09
CA TYR A 135 11.00 12.73 2.75
C TYR A 135 10.84 11.58 1.76
N PHE A 136 10.26 11.83 0.60
CA PHE A 136 10.22 10.85 -0.48
C PHE A 136 11.64 10.44 -0.89
N GLU A 137 12.55 11.40 -1.05
CA GLU A 137 13.95 11.11 -1.38
C GLU A 137 14.61 10.24 -0.30
N LYS A 138 14.42 10.56 0.98
CA LYS A 138 14.95 9.75 2.08
C LYS A 138 14.45 8.30 2.02
N ILE A 139 13.15 8.13 1.78
CA ILE A 139 12.53 6.80 1.69
C ILE A 139 13.01 6.08 0.42
N ALA A 140 13.05 6.76 -0.72
CA ALA A 140 13.54 6.20 -1.99
C ALA A 140 14.97 5.67 -1.87
N LYS A 141 15.86 6.43 -1.22
CA LYS A 141 17.24 5.99 -0.92
C LYS A 141 17.28 4.70 -0.10
N GLU A 142 16.41 4.58 0.92
CA GLU A 142 16.35 3.39 1.79
C GLU A 142 15.75 2.17 1.10
N LEU A 143 14.76 2.38 0.20
CA LEU A 143 13.98 1.30 -0.38
C LEU A 143 14.45 0.87 -1.78
N SER A 144 15.21 1.68 -2.51
CA SER A 144 15.61 1.38 -3.89
C SER A 144 16.32 0.04 -4.10
N PRO A 145 17.09 -0.52 -3.13
CA PRO A 145 17.60 -1.88 -3.28
C PRO A 145 16.53 -2.98 -3.14
N TYR A 146 15.39 -2.65 -2.51
CA TYR A 146 14.37 -3.60 -2.07
C TYR A 146 13.06 -3.53 -2.85
N THR A 147 12.95 -2.64 -3.83
CA THR A 147 11.81 -2.53 -4.75
C THR A 147 12.25 -2.03 -6.11
N LYS A 148 11.47 -2.30 -7.13
CA LYS A 148 11.73 -1.77 -8.50
C LYS A 148 10.74 -0.71 -8.89
N LYS A 149 9.67 -0.53 -8.11
CA LYS A 149 8.57 0.34 -8.48
C LYS A 149 8.00 1.08 -7.28
N CYS A 150 7.68 2.37 -7.50
CA CYS A 150 6.88 3.19 -6.61
C CYS A 150 5.57 3.58 -7.31
N THR A 151 4.45 3.51 -6.61
CA THR A 151 3.16 4.04 -7.06
C THR A 151 2.76 5.19 -6.14
N ILE A 152 2.44 6.35 -6.72
CA ILE A 152 1.95 7.52 -5.98
C ILE A 152 0.46 7.74 -6.25
N SER A 153 -0.26 8.34 -5.30
CA SER A 153 -1.56 8.93 -5.54
C SER A 153 -1.77 10.16 -4.67
N PHE A 154 -2.66 11.04 -5.11
CA PHE A 154 -3.06 12.22 -4.36
C PHE A 154 -4.38 11.95 -3.64
N ILE A 155 -4.61 12.67 -2.54
CA ILE A 155 -5.84 12.48 -1.79
C ILE A 155 -7.06 12.94 -2.61
N ASP A 156 -8.04 12.05 -2.76
CA ASP A 156 -9.34 12.36 -3.31
C ASP A 156 -10.36 12.66 -2.20
N PHE A 157 -11.09 13.77 -2.34
CA PHE A 157 -12.11 14.17 -1.38
C PHE A 157 -13.45 13.49 -1.68
N TYR A 158 -13.58 12.20 -1.35
CA TYR A 158 -14.88 11.56 -1.31
C TYR A 158 -15.67 11.98 -0.06
N ARG A 159 -17.00 11.91 -0.09
CA ARG A 159 -17.89 12.26 1.05
C ARG A 159 -17.49 11.61 2.39
N ASN A 160 -16.93 10.40 2.34
CA ASN A 160 -16.47 9.70 3.55
C ASN A 160 -15.08 10.14 4.01
N THR A 161 -14.22 10.55 3.07
CA THR A 161 -12.87 11.06 3.37
C THR A 161 -12.95 12.39 4.09
N SER A 162 -13.85 13.30 3.68
CA SER A 162 -14.00 14.63 4.27
C SER A 162 -14.30 14.62 5.79
N ARG A 163 -14.99 13.58 6.29
CA ARG A 163 -15.23 13.43 7.73
C ARG A 163 -13.99 13.01 8.51
N ASN A 164 -13.20 12.10 7.94
CA ASN A 164 -12.02 11.55 8.60
C ASN A 164 -10.83 12.50 8.60
N VAL A 165 -10.78 13.43 7.65
CA VAL A 165 -9.68 14.38 7.50
C VAL A 165 -10.02 15.78 8.00
N SER A 166 -11.22 16.02 8.58
CA SER A 166 -11.67 17.33 9.05
C SER A 166 -10.73 17.96 10.10
N GLY A 167 -9.99 17.14 10.85
CA GLY A 167 -8.99 17.60 11.83
C GLY A 167 -7.60 17.89 11.25
N LEU A 168 -7.34 17.61 9.96
CA LEU A 168 -6.02 17.73 9.35
C LEU A 168 -5.77 19.08 8.65
N ALA A 169 -6.75 19.99 8.65
CA ALA A 169 -6.67 21.31 7.97
C ALA A 169 -6.06 21.22 6.57
N LEU A 170 -6.60 20.30 5.73
CA LEU A 170 -6.07 20.05 4.40
C LEU A 170 -6.22 21.27 3.50
N HIS A 171 -5.17 21.55 2.74
CA HIS A 171 -5.17 22.57 1.71
C HIS A 171 -5.76 22.04 0.40
N ASP A 172 -6.31 22.93 -0.42
CA ASP A 172 -6.64 22.62 -1.79
C ASP A 172 -5.40 22.12 -2.53
N PHE A 173 -5.60 21.11 -3.38
CA PHE A 173 -4.54 20.50 -4.16
C PHE A 173 -4.80 20.66 -5.66
N PRO A 174 -4.59 21.90 -6.21
CA PRO A 174 -4.85 22.15 -7.62
C PRO A 174 -4.02 21.22 -8.52
N GLN A 175 -4.58 20.80 -9.63
CA GLN A 175 -3.95 19.88 -10.58
C GLN A 175 -2.54 20.33 -11.02
N LYS A 176 -2.35 21.65 -11.15
CA LYS A 176 -1.02 22.21 -11.47
C LYS A 176 0.03 21.89 -10.41
N VAL A 177 -0.35 21.96 -9.12
CA VAL A 177 0.54 21.64 -7.98
C VAL A 177 0.80 20.13 -7.93
N GLN A 178 -0.25 19.31 -8.13
CA GLN A 178 -0.12 17.85 -8.20
C GLN A 178 0.87 17.44 -9.31
N ARG A 179 0.72 17.99 -10.51
CA ARG A 179 1.62 17.72 -11.65
C ARG A 179 3.07 18.16 -11.37
N SER A 180 3.25 19.33 -10.75
CA SER A 180 4.60 19.80 -10.40
C SER A 180 5.25 18.88 -9.39
N LEU A 181 4.54 18.52 -8.31
CA LEU A 181 5.04 17.59 -7.29
C LEU A 181 5.30 16.20 -7.88
N ALA A 182 4.39 15.67 -8.69
CA ALA A 182 4.58 14.36 -9.34
C ALA A 182 5.86 14.32 -10.20
N LYS A 183 6.17 15.40 -10.92
CA LYS A 183 7.42 15.50 -11.72
C LYS A 183 8.68 15.46 -10.84
N GLU A 184 8.67 16.17 -9.73
CA GLU A 184 9.80 16.17 -8.78
C GLU A 184 9.98 14.78 -8.17
N LEU A 185 8.90 14.15 -7.72
CA LEU A 185 8.95 12.78 -7.18
C LEU A 185 9.42 11.77 -8.23
N ALA A 186 9.00 11.95 -9.50
CA ALA A 186 9.45 11.09 -10.60
C ALA A 186 10.95 11.25 -10.87
N ALA A 187 11.46 12.47 -10.87
CA ALA A 187 12.88 12.72 -11.04
C ALA A 187 13.72 12.05 -9.92
N ILE A 188 13.25 12.16 -8.68
CA ILE A 188 13.86 11.48 -7.53
C ILE A 188 13.82 9.96 -7.72
N ALA A 189 12.64 9.38 -7.99
CA ALA A 189 12.50 7.94 -8.18
C ALA A 189 13.47 7.41 -9.25
N HIS A 190 13.53 8.07 -10.40
CA HIS A 190 14.42 7.69 -11.49
C HIS A 190 15.90 7.80 -11.09
N SER A 191 16.32 8.80 -10.30
CA SER A 191 17.70 8.93 -9.82
C SER A 191 18.14 7.75 -8.94
N TYR A 192 17.19 7.08 -8.29
CA TYR A 192 17.41 5.85 -7.52
C TYR A 192 17.09 4.56 -8.31
N GLY A 193 16.83 4.65 -9.61
CA GLY A 193 16.54 3.49 -10.47
C GLY A 193 15.18 2.86 -10.25
N LEU A 194 14.24 3.61 -9.66
CA LEU A 194 12.87 3.17 -9.46
C LEU A 194 11.97 3.57 -10.63
N GLN A 195 11.14 2.65 -11.09
CA GLN A 195 9.99 2.98 -11.92
C GLN A 195 8.93 3.67 -11.05
N ILE A 196 8.23 4.65 -11.62
CA ILE A 196 7.14 5.32 -10.92
C ILE A 196 5.89 5.36 -11.79
N ASP A 197 4.74 5.15 -11.18
CA ASP A 197 3.44 5.36 -11.79
C ASP A 197 2.47 6.06 -10.82
N THR A 198 1.31 6.45 -11.34
CA THR A 198 0.22 7.01 -10.56
C THR A 198 -0.96 6.04 -10.48
N CYS A 199 -1.77 6.14 -9.42
CA CYS A 199 -2.96 5.33 -9.26
C CYS A 199 -4.20 6.22 -9.39
N ALA A 200 -5.00 5.97 -10.46
CA ALA A 200 -6.27 6.66 -10.72
C ALA A 200 -6.17 8.19 -10.91
N GLU A 201 -4.99 8.70 -11.22
CA GLU A 201 -4.76 10.13 -11.46
C GLU A 201 -4.85 10.44 -12.96
N GLY A 202 -5.54 11.52 -13.33
CA GLY A 202 -5.53 12.06 -14.69
C GLY A 202 -4.24 12.82 -15.04
N ILE A 203 -3.11 12.38 -14.53
CA ILE A 203 -1.77 12.96 -14.69
C ILE A 203 -0.94 11.98 -15.52
N GLU A 204 -0.87 12.23 -16.82
CA GLU A 204 0.08 11.60 -17.74
C GLU A 204 1.40 12.34 -17.78
#